data_13798ffec4d70dff15777b23479fc53d
#
_entry.id   13798ffec4d70dff15777b23479fc53d
#
_cell.length_a   1.000
_cell.length_b   1.000
_cell.length_c   1.000
_cell.angle_alpha   90.00
_cell.angle_beta   90.00
_cell.angle_gamma   90.00
#
_symmetry.space_group_name_H-M   'P 1'
#
loop_
_entity.id
_entity.type
_entity.pdbx_description
1 polymer ?
#
loop_
_entity_poly.entity_id
_entity_poly.type
_entity_poly.pdbx_seq_one_letter_code
_entity_poly.pdbx_strand_id
1 'polypeptide(L)'
;LLSSYMTIQNGHELLQHFDQSLLPHVSAGASGAVMGLGAALTVLSLFPPLPHQAYILDKKALLMVMAINLIFGFVATGINNAAHIGGMIIGAFLALMWYLSYVSKLKTILKILGLLGAVIITGGFYMYCVQINSPLLPLWHEIIIQNPDIIP
;
A
#
# COMPACT_ATOMS: atom_id res chain seq x y z
N LEU A 1 -1.30 0.92 -5.32
CA LEU A 1 -1.78 2.30 -5.58
C LEU A 1 -0.76 3.36 -5.17
N LEU A 2 -0.29 3.39 -3.92
CA LEU A 2 0.71 4.37 -3.50
C LEU A 2 2.02 4.23 -4.29
N SER A 3 2.42 3.01 -4.59
CA SER A 3 3.52 2.69 -5.50
C SER A 3 3.31 3.28 -6.90
N SER A 4 2.15 3.07 -7.48
CA SER A 4 1.81 3.61 -8.81
C SER A 4 1.85 5.14 -8.81
N TYR A 5 1.37 5.79 -7.75
CA TYR A 5 1.47 7.23 -7.59
C TYR A 5 2.93 7.71 -7.59
N MET A 6 3.82 7.06 -6.84
CA MET A 6 5.25 7.41 -6.81
C MET A 6 5.90 7.23 -8.20
N THR A 7 5.58 6.16 -8.91
CA THR A 7 6.06 5.95 -10.28
C THR A 7 5.60 7.06 -11.23
N ILE A 8 4.36 7.53 -11.10
CA ILE A 8 3.83 8.64 -11.91
C ILE A 8 4.56 9.94 -11.57
N GLN A 9 4.82 10.23 -10.30
CA GLN A 9 5.57 11.42 -9.89
C GLN A 9 6.99 11.40 -10.45
N ASN A 10 7.68 10.26 -10.34
CA ASN A 10 9.01 10.09 -10.96
C ASN A 10 8.97 10.31 -12.48
N GLY A 11 7.89 9.87 -13.16
CA GLY A 11 7.68 10.13 -14.58
C GLY A 11 7.56 11.61 -14.91
N HIS A 12 6.86 12.38 -14.10
CA HIS A 12 6.79 13.84 -14.26
C HIS A 12 8.14 14.53 -14.03
N GLU A 13 8.92 14.10 -13.04
CA GLU A 13 10.26 14.61 -12.78
C GLU A 13 11.24 14.22 -13.88
N LEU A 14 11.17 12.99 -14.41
CA LEU A 14 11.97 12.53 -15.54
C LEU A 14 11.79 13.45 -16.77
N LEU A 15 10.57 13.90 -17.04
CA LEU A 15 10.29 14.81 -18.15
C LEU A 15 10.92 16.21 -17.95
N GLN A 16 11.09 16.63 -16.70
CA GLN A 16 11.66 17.96 -16.38
C GLN A 16 13.18 17.93 -16.36
N HIS A 17 13.80 16.84 -15.90
CA HIS A 17 15.23 16.79 -15.58
C HIS A 17 16.01 15.71 -16.34
N PHE A 18 15.36 14.84 -17.13
CA PHE A 18 15.98 13.73 -17.89
C PHE A 18 16.92 12.83 -17.04
N ASP A 19 16.58 12.57 -15.80
CA ASP A 19 17.35 11.72 -14.91
C ASP A 19 16.96 10.24 -15.10
N GLN A 20 17.90 9.46 -15.65
CA GLN A 20 17.69 8.02 -15.89
C GLN A 20 17.40 7.21 -14.61
N SER A 21 17.78 7.72 -13.44
CA SER A 21 17.45 7.06 -12.16
C SER A 21 15.95 7.07 -11.84
N LEU A 22 15.19 7.93 -12.51
CA LEU A 22 13.73 8.07 -12.36
C LEU A 22 12.94 7.16 -13.31
N LEU A 23 13.61 6.37 -14.15
CA LEU A 23 12.93 5.40 -15.02
C LEU A 23 12.04 4.46 -14.20
N PRO A 24 10.86 4.10 -14.72
CA PRO A 24 9.94 3.26 -13.99
C PRO A 24 10.54 1.86 -13.79
N HIS A 25 10.63 1.45 -12.54
CA HIS A 25 10.97 0.08 -12.19
C HIS A 25 9.70 -0.76 -12.10
N VAL A 26 9.75 -1.98 -12.64
CA VAL A 26 8.66 -2.93 -12.46
C VAL A 26 8.54 -3.26 -10.98
N SER A 27 7.47 -2.81 -10.37
CA SER A 27 7.16 -3.12 -8.98
C SER A 27 6.24 -4.34 -8.96
N ALA A 28 6.80 -5.50 -8.73
CA ALA A 28 6.02 -6.73 -8.56
C ALA A 28 5.91 -7.10 -7.09
N GLY A 29 4.73 -7.54 -6.68
CA GLY A 29 4.66 -8.32 -5.48
C GLY A 29 3.45 -8.14 -4.59
N ALA A 30 3.09 -9.25 -3.97
CA ALA A 30 2.11 -9.34 -2.90
C ALA A 30 2.59 -8.70 -1.58
N SER A 31 3.81 -8.14 -1.53
CA SER A 31 4.43 -7.64 -0.29
C SER A 31 3.60 -6.54 0.39
N GLY A 32 2.97 -5.65 -0.38
CA GLY A 32 2.05 -4.64 0.16
C GLY A 32 0.83 -5.26 0.84
N ALA A 33 0.29 -6.36 0.31
CA ALA A 33 -0.82 -7.07 0.93
C ALA A 33 -0.37 -7.79 2.22
N VAL A 34 0.82 -8.40 2.22
CA VAL A 34 1.42 -9.02 3.41
C VAL A 34 1.66 -7.97 4.49
N MET A 35 2.18 -6.80 4.14
CA MET A 35 2.36 -5.68 5.07
C MET A 35 1.02 -5.16 5.61
N GLY A 36 -0.02 -5.14 4.78
CA GLY A 36 -1.38 -4.81 5.21
C GLY A 36 -1.92 -5.79 6.24
N LEU A 37 -1.74 -7.09 6.01
CA LEU A 37 -2.14 -8.13 6.97
C LEU A 37 -1.33 -8.02 8.27
N GLY A 38 -0.02 -7.81 8.17
CA GLY A 38 0.85 -7.60 9.34
C GLY A 38 0.41 -6.39 10.17
N ALA A 39 0.09 -5.27 9.52
CA ALA A 39 -0.42 -4.08 10.20
C ALA A 39 -1.79 -4.33 10.85
N ALA A 40 -2.68 -5.06 10.18
CA ALA A 40 -3.97 -5.45 10.75
C ALA A 40 -3.80 -6.28 12.04
N LEU A 41 -2.94 -7.29 12.01
CA LEU A 41 -2.62 -8.11 13.19
C LEU A 41 -1.97 -7.27 14.30
N THR A 42 -1.07 -6.35 13.93
CA THR A 42 -0.42 -5.44 14.88
C THR A 42 -1.46 -4.56 15.58
N VAL A 43 -2.37 -3.95 14.82
CA VAL A 43 -3.47 -3.14 15.39
C VAL A 43 -4.32 -3.98 16.35
N LEU A 44 -4.72 -5.18 15.94
CA LEU A 44 -5.52 -6.07 16.81
C LEU A 44 -4.77 -6.46 18.08
N SER A 45 -3.43 -6.59 18.03
CA SER A 45 -2.61 -6.91 19.20
C SER A 45 -2.52 -5.79 20.26
N LEU A 46 -2.85 -4.55 19.86
CA LEU A 46 -2.85 -3.39 20.77
C LEU A 46 -4.11 -3.28 21.62
N PHE A 47 -5.16 -4.00 21.25
CA PHE A 47 -6.44 -4.01 21.94
C PHE A 47 -6.64 -5.29 22.76
N PRO A 48 -7.56 -5.29 23.73
CA PRO A 48 -7.94 -6.51 24.45
C PRO A 48 -8.38 -7.62 23.49
N PRO A 49 -7.97 -8.88 23.74
CA PRO A 49 -8.34 -9.99 22.85
C PRO A 49 -9.85 -10.16 22.78
N LEU A 50 -10.33 -10.49 21.58
CA LEU A 50 -11.74 -10.75 21.36
C LEU A 50 -12.14 -12.10 21.97
N PRO A 51 -13.39 -12.29 22.48
CA PRO A 51 -13.82 -13.49 23.19
C PRO A 51 -13.64 -14.83 22.47
N HIS A 52 -13.57 -14.80 21.15
CA HIS A 52 -13.35 -15.99 20.31
C HIS A 52 -11.99 -16.02 19.64
N GLN A 53 -11.06 -15.17 20.09
CA GLN A 53 -9.70 -15.15 19.55
C GLN A 53 -8.91 -16.34 20.08
N ALA A 54 -8.59 -17.28 19.18
CA ALA A 54 -7.90 -18.52 19.55
C ALA A 54 -6.42 -18.31 19.95
N TYR A 55 -5.81 -17.21 19.49
CA TYR A 55 -4.39 -16.94 19.72
C TYR A 55 -4.19 -15.55 20.31
N ILE A 56 -3.27 -15.47 21.29
CA ILE A 56 -2.79 -14.19 21.81
C ILE A 56 -1.72 -13.68 20.84
N LEU A 57 -1.95 -12.50 20.28
CA LEU A 57 -1.01 -11.85 19.39
C LEU A 57 0.10 -11.15 20.20
N ASP A 58 1.34 -11.53 19.97
CA ASP A 58 2.48 -10.85 20.58
C ASP A 58 2.76 -9.52 19.86
N LYS A 59 2.33 -8.43 20.49
CA LYS A 59 2.50 -7.07 19.94
C LYS A 59 3.97 -6.69 19.70
N LYS A 60 4.90 -7.17 20.52
CA LYS A 60 6.34 -6.86 20.36
C LYS A 60 6.89 -7.57 19.13
N ALA A 61 6.59 -8.86 18.98
CA ALA A 61 7.00 -9.62 17.81
C ALA A 61 6.43 -9.05 16.53
N LEU A 62 5.14 -8.70 16.49
CA LEU A 62 4.50 -8.10 15.34
C LEU A 62 5.10 -6.74 14.96
N LEU A 63 5.28 -5.84 15.93
CA LEU A 63 5.92 -4.54 15.70
C LEU A 63 7.36 -4.71 15.20
N MET A 64 8.12 -5.64 15.77
CA MET A 64 9.50 -5.92 15.35
C MET A 64 9.56 -6.43 13.91
N VAL A 65 8.71 -7.39 13.55
CA VAL A 65 8.63 -7.92 12.17
C VAL A 65 8.26 -6.82 11.19
N MET A 66 7.27 -5.98 11.52
CA MET A 66 6.86 -4.86 10.66
C MET A 66 7.98 -3.84 10.49
N ALA A 67 8.68 -3.47 11.58
CA ALA A 67 9.80 -2.55 11.54
C ALA A 67 10.97 -3.09 10.69
N ILE A 68 11.34 -4.36 10.87
CA ILE A 68 12.40 -5.00 10.10
C ILE A 68 12.05 -4.99 8.61
N ASN A 69 10.85 -5.40 8.23
CA ASN A 69 10.43 -5.40 6.83
C ASN A 69 10.44 -3.98 6.21
N LEU A 70 10.04 -2.98 6.97
CA LEU A 70 10.06 -1.59 6.50
C LEU A 70 11.50 -1.09 6.32
N ILE A 71 12.40 -1.38 7.28
CA ILE A 71 13.83 -1.05 7.20
C ILE A 71 14.46 -1.73 5.98
N PHE A 72 14.21 -3.03 5.79
CA PHE A 72 14.70 -3.76 4.61
C PHE A 72 14.23 -3.12 3.31
N GLY A 73 12.98 -2.63 3.26
CA GLY A 73 12.48 -1.93 2.11
C GLY A 73 13.21 -0.62 1.78
N PHE A 74 13.83 0.06 2.77
CA PHE A 74 14.67 1.23 2.54
C PHE A 74 16.11 0.89 2.15
N VAL A 75 16.61 -0.26 2.58
CA VAL A 75 18.01 -0.66 2.35
C VAL A 75 18.16 -1.46 1.05
N ALA A 76 17.20 -2.32 0.74
CA ALA A 76 17.26 -3.18 -0.44
C ALA A 76 16.76 -2.45 -1.69
N THR A 77 17.58 -2.45 -2.73
CA THR A 77 17.18 -1.91 -4.04
C THR A 77 16.07 -2.75 -4.67
N GLY A 78 15.12 -2.09 -5.31
CA GLY A 78 13.98 -2.75 -5.97
C GLY A 78 12.78 -3.06 -5.08
N ILE A 79 12.83 -2.74 -3.78
CA ILE A 79 11.66 -2.84 -2.90
C ILE A 79 10.91 -1.50 -2.87
N ASN A 80 9.63 -1.56 -3.19
CA ASN A 80 8.78 -0.38 -3.20
C ASN A 80 8.12 -0.14 -1.83
N ASN A 81 8.76 0.68 -1.01
CA ASN A 81 8.25 1.04 0.31
C ASN A 81 6.89 1.76 0.30
N ALA A 82 6.56 2.46 -0.79
CA ALA A 82 5.25 3.09 -0.92
C ALA A 82 4.13 2.03 -0.96
N ALA A 83 4.37 0.86 -1.60
CA ALA A 83 3.43 -0.25 -1.57
C ALA A 83 3.25 -0.83 -0.15
N HIS A 84 4.36 -0.94 0.60
CA HIS A 84 4.34 -1.40 1.99
C HIS A 84 3.52 -0.46 2.88
N ILE A 85 3.83 0.84 2.85
CA ILE A 85 3.15 1.86 3.66
C ILE A 85 1.65 1.93 3.28
N GLY A 86 1.32 1.92 1.99
CA GLY A 86 -0.07 1.93 1.54
C GLY A 86 -0.86 0.70 2.01
N GLY A 87 -0.23 -0.48 1.95
CA GLY A 87 -0.81 -1.71 2.49
C GLY A 87 -1.04 -1.62 4.00
N MET A 88 -0.04 -1.15 4.75
CA MET A 88 -0.13 -0.97 6.21
C MET A 88 -1.27 -0.04 6.62
N ILE A 89 -1.43 1.10 5.94
CA ILE A 89 -2.47 2.08 6.25
C ILE A 89 -3.87 1.45 6.09
N ILE A 90 -4.12 0.81 4.95
CA ILE A 90 -5.42 0.19 4.67
C ILE A 90 -5.67 -1.00 5.60
N GLY A 91 -4.66 -1.84 5.83
CA GLY A 91 -4.79 -2.98 6.75
C GLY A 91 -5.09 -2.55 8.20
N ALA A 92 -4.38 -1.53 8.69
CA ALA A 92 -4.61 -0.95 10.01
C ALA A 92 -6.02 -0.34 10.13
N PHE A 93 -6.47 0.40 9.12
CA PHE A 93 -7.80 1.00 9.08
C PHE A 93 -8.90 -0.06 9.12
N LEU A 94 -8.81 -1.09 8.30
CA LEU A 94 -9.80 -2.17 8.26
C LEU A 94 -9.84 -2.95 9.59
N ALA A 95 -8.69 -3.24 10.18
CA ALA A 95 -8.61 -3.92 11.46
C ALA A 95 -9.24 -3.09 12.59
N LEU A 96 -8.98 -1.78 12.60
CA LEU A 96 -9.59 -0.86 13.56
C LEU A 96 -11.11 -0.82 13.42
N MET A 97 -11.62 -0.66 12.19
CA MET A 97 -13.05 -0.67 11.92
C MET A 97 -13.71 -2.00 12.32
N TRP A 98 -13.03 -3.12 12.03
CA TRP A 98 -13.49 -4.44 12.45
C TRP A 98 -13.56 -4.58 13.98
N TYR A 99 -12.49 -4.19 14.69
CA TYR A 99 -12.46 -4.23 16.15
C TYR A 99 -13.57 -3.36 16.76
N LEU A 100 -13.69 -2.11 16.32
CA LEU A 100 -14.73 -1.19 16.77
C LEU A 100 -16.13 -1.74 16.50
N SER A 101 -16.35 -2.40 15.37
CA SER A 101 -17.61 -3.04 15.06
C SER A 101 -17.96 -4.16 16.04
N TYR A 102 -16.95 -4.85 16.55
CA TYR A 102 -17.15 -5.94 17.49
C TYR A 102 -17.55 -5.43 18.89
N VAL A 103 -16.85 -4.39 19.37
CA VAL A 103 -17.08 -3.86 20.73
C VAL A 103 -18.25 -2.89 20.82
N SER A 104 -18.74 -2.35 19.70
CA SER A 104 -19.85 -1.40 19.66
C SER A 104 -21.22 -2.08 19.47
N LYS A 105 -22.28 -1.35 19.74
CA LYS A 105 -23.66 -1.77 19.43
C LYS A 105 -23.98 -1.67 17.91
N LEU A 106 -23.15 -0.94 17.15
CA LEU A 106 -23.34 -0.69 15.71
C LEU A 106 -22.55 -1.68 14.83
N LYS A 107 -22.53 -2.95 15.21
CA LYS A 107 -21.68 -4.01 14.61
C LYS A 107 -21.70 -4.02 13.09
N THR A 108 -22.87 -4.14 12.50
CA THR A 108 -23.02 -4.27 11.04
C THR A 108 -22.70 -2.96 10.32
N ILE A 109 -23.14 -1.84 10.87
CA ILE A 109 -22.94 -0.51 10.27
C ILE A 109 -21.45 -0.19 10.18
N LEU A 110 -20.66 -0.40 11.25
CA LEU A 110 -19.23 -0.13 11.25
C LEU A 110 -18.44 -1.03 10.30
N LYS A 111 -18.85 -2.30 10.14
CA LYS A 111 -18.23 -3.19 9.12
C LYS A 111 -18.49 -2.68 7.71
N ILE A 112 -19.73 -2.31 7.41
CA ILE A 112 -20.09 -1.79 6.09
C ILE A 112 -19.37 -0.46 5.83
N LEU A 113 -19.37 0.46 6.78
CA LEU A 113 -18.67 1.75 6.65
C LEU A 113 -17.16 1.56 6.48
N GLY A 114 -16.55 0.64 7.22
CA GLY A 114 -15.14 0.31 7.07
C GLY A 114 -14.81 -0.22 5.67
N LEU A 115 -15.61 -1.17 5.18
CA LEU A 115 -15.42 -1.73 3.84
C LEU A 115 -15.67 -0.68 2.74
N LEU A 116 -16.76 0.04 2.82
CA LEU A 116 -17.08 1.10 1.86
C LEU A 116 -16.02 2.22 1.89
N GLY A 117 -15.57 2.63 3.08
CA GLY A 117 -14.49 3.60 3.22
C GLY A 117 -13.20 3.13 2.56
N ALA A 118 -12.80 1.88 2.78
CA ALA A 118 -11.62 1.31 2.12
C ALA A 118 -11.76 1.27 0.59
N VAL A 119 -12.94 0.87 0.07
CA VAL A 119 -13.21 0.84 -1.37
C VAL A 119 -13.21 2.25 -1.96
N ILE A 120 -13.83 3.23 -1.29
CA ILE A 120 -13.87 4.62 -1.76
C ILE A 120 -12.47 5.23 -1.76
N ILE A 121 -11.69 5.04 -0.69
CA ILE A 121 -10.32 5.55 -0.60
C ILE A 121 -9.44 4.93 -1.70
N THR A 122 -9.47 3.60 -1.85
CA THR A 122 -8.65 2.92 -2.86
C THR A 122 -9.11 3.22 -4.28
N GLY A 123 -10.42 3.23 -4.52
CA GLY A 123 -11.00 3.56 -5.83
C GLY A 123 -10.77 5.01 -6.22
N GLY A 124 -11.00 5.95 -5.30
CA GLY A 124 -10.73 7.38 -5.52
C GLY A 124 -9.27 7.66 -5.80
N PHE A 125 -8.37 7.04 -5.02
CA PHE A 125 -6.93 7.16 -5.24
C PHE A 125 -6.49 6.52 -6.58
N TYR A 126 -7.09 5.40 -6.97
CA TYR A 126 -6.86 4.79 -8.27
C TYR A 126 -7.27 5.74 -9.41
N MET A 127 -8.46 6.31 -9.34
CA MET A 127 -8.95 7.27 -10.35
C MET A 127 -8.05 8.51 -10.43
N TYR A 128 -7.60 9.01 -9.30
CA TYR A 128 -6.63 10.10 -9.23
C TYR A 128 -5.31 9.74 -9.94
N CYS A 129 -4.75 8.55 -9.68
CA CYS A 129 -3.56 8.06 -10.37
C CYS A 129 -3.76 7.95 -11.88
N VAL A 130 -4.91 7.44 -12.33
CA VAL A 130 -5.24 7.35 -13.76
C VAL A 130 -5.28 8.75 -14.39
N GLN A 131 -5.91 9.70 -13.71
CA GLN A 131 -6.04 11.07 -14.22
C GLN A 131 -4.67 11.75 -14.38
N ILE A 132 -3.78 11.67 -13.39
CA ILE A 132 -2.45 12.29 -13.46
C ILE A 132 -1.49 11.54 -14.39
N ASN A 133 -1.72 10.24 -14.66
CA ASN A 133 -0.92 9.47 -15.60
C ASN A 133 -1.36 9.67 -17.06
N SER A 134 -2.61 10.09 -17.32
CA SER A 134 -3.13 10.19 -18.68
C SER A 134 -2.29 11.08 -19.61
N PRO A 135 -1.73 12.23 -19.18
CA PRO A 135 -0.85 13.05 -20.03
C PRO A 135 0.50 12.40 -20.32
N LEU A 136 0.94 11.44 -19.48
CA LEU A 136 2.23 10.76 -19.63
C LEU A 136 2.16 9.54 -20.56
N LEU A 137 0.96 9.00 -20.82
CA LEU A 137 0.80 7.79 -21.64
C LEU A 137 1.42 7.87 -23.03
N PRO A 138 1.26 8.97 -23.81
CA PRO A 138 1.89 9.09 -25.12
C PRO A 138 3.42 9.06 -25.02
N LEU A 139 3.99 9.72 -24.00
CA LEU A 139 5.43 9.79 -23.77
C LEU A 139 6.02 8.43 -23.35
N TRP A 140 5.31 7.70 -22.48
CA TRP A 140 5.71 6.33 -22.15
C TRP A 140 5.72 5.42 -23.37
N HIS A 141 4.70 5.56 -24.24
CA HIS A 141 4.63 4.79 -25.48
C HIS A 141 5.82 5.09 -26.41
N GLU A 142 6.22 6.33 -26.51
CA GLU A 142 7.35 6.75 -27.33
C GLU A 142 8.68 6.26 -26.75
N ILE A 143 8.90 6.38 -25.44
CA ILE A 143 10.10 5.88 -24.73
C ILE A 143 10.24 4.37 -24.91
N ILE A 144 9.16 3.60 -24.77
CA ILE A 144 9.15 2.15 -24.94
C ILE A 144 9.51 1.74 -26.38
N ILE A 145 8.96 2.43 -27.37
CA ILE A 145 9.23 2.14 -28.78
C ILE A 145 10.71 2.43 -29.12
N GLN A 146 11.27 3.52 -28.59
CA GLN A 146 12.65 3.91 -28.86
C GLN A 146 13.68 3.07 -28.10
N ASN A 147 13.28 2.44 -26.98
CA ASN A 147 14.16 1.65 -26.12
C ASN A 147 13.50 0.33 -25.72
N PRO A 148 13.38 -0.64 -26.65
CA PRO A 148 12.70 -1.91 -26.40
C PRO A 148 13.33 -2.75 -25.27
N ASP A 149 14.59 -2.48 -24.92
CA ASP A 149 15.34 -3.19 -23.88
C ASP A 149 15.04 -2.69 -22.44
N ILE A 150 14.20 -1.66 -22.28
CA ILE A 150 13.82 -1.13 -20.95
C ILE A 150 12.76 -2.04 -20.27
N ILE A 151 12.03 -2.82 -21.04
CA ILE A 151 11.05 -3.76 -20.50
C ILE A 151 11.68 -5.16 -20.49
N PRO A 152 11.88 -5.77 -19.33
CA PRO A 152 12.39 -7.12 -19.22
C PRO A 152 11.43 -8.17 -19.78
#